data_7017ed09571d4ec7c3e94ac5cc41d7ad
#
_entry.id   7017ed09571d4ec7c3e94ac5cc41d7ad
#
_cell.length_a   1.000
_cell.length_b   1.000
_cell.length_c   1.000
_cell.angle_alpha   90.00
_cell.angle_beta   90.00
_cell.angle_gamma   90.00
#
_symmetry.space_group_name_H-M   'P 1'
#
loop_
_entity.id
_entity.type
_entity.pdbx_description
1 polymer ?
#
loop_
_entity_poly.entity_id
_entity_poly.type
_entity_poly.pdbx_seq_one_letter_code
_entity_poly.pdbx_strand_id
1 'polypeptide(L)'
;MKRVGILTSGGDCQGLNAAIRGVAKGLYTEFGKDVEIYGIRDGYKGLIFGEYKLMKPEDFSGILTLGGTLLGTSRQPFKTIRVIDENSVDKVKNMKDNYKKMKLDCLVILGGNGTQKTANLLREEGLNVIHLPKTIDNDIWGTDVTFGFHSAVEIATNVIDCIHTTATSHGRVFIVEVMGHKVGWLTLSAGIAGGADVILLPEIPYDIDKVAKCLNDRIKAGKKFSILAVAEGAISKEEAALTKKERKKARENFPTPPSCTASPRSWPARWTTRSASACPATSSGAAAPAPTTGCCAPAWGPPPPGSSKRRNSASWWAWWAASASPSPWVTWPASSRACP
;
A
#
# COMPACT_ATOMS: atom_id res chain seq x y z
N MET A 1 -28.25 -13.83 17.23
CA MET A 1 -26.78 -13.65 17.34
C MET A 1 -26.20 -13.53 15.96
N LYS A 2 -25.55 -12.41 15.63
CA LYS A 2 -24.94 -12.14 14.33
C LYS A 2 -23.53 -12.74 14.26
N ARG A 3 -23.13 -13.29 13.12
CA ARG A 3 -21.80 -13.88 12.90
C ARG A 3 -21.07 -13.18 11.79
N VAL A 4 -19.96 -12.54 12.10
CA VAL A 4 -19.18 -11.74 11.16
C VAL A 4 -17.77 -12.32 11.03
N GLY A 5 -17.39 -12.68 9.80
CA GLY A 5 -16.02 -13.05 9.48
C GLY A 5 -15.19 -11.82 9.14
N ILE A 6 -13.93 -11.77 9.57
CA ILE A 6 -12.98 -10.72 9.19
C ILE A 6 -11.73 -11.39 8.63
N LEU A 7 -11.24 -10.94 7.48
CA LEU A 7 -9.96 -11.35 6.92
C LEU A 7 -9.18 -10.19 6.31
N THR A 8 -7.86 -10.37 6.25
CA THR A 8 -6.94 -9.47 5.57
C THR A 8 -6.23 -10.21 4.45
N SER A 9 -6.20 -9.67 3.23
CA SER A 9 -5.61 -10.35 2.07
C SER A 9 -4.73 -9.43 1.23
N GLY A 10 -3.69 -10.00 0.65
CA GLY A 10 -2.68 -9.27 -0.14
C GLY A 10 -1.47 -8.87 0.70
N GLY A 11 -0.76 -7.80 0.31
CA GLY A 11 0.31 -7.23 1.15
C GLY A 11 -0.26 -6.63 2.42
N ASP A 12 0.53 -6.60 3.48
CA ASP A 12 0.19 -5.87 4.70
C ASP A 12 0.53 -4.38 4.58
N CYS A 13 0.00 -3.58 5.47
CA CYS A 13 0.35 -2.18 5.63
C CYS A 13 0.00 -1.70 7.04
N GLN A 14 0.49 -0.53 7.40
CA GLN A 14 0.09 0.14 8.63
C GLN A 14 -1.42 0.42 8.63
N GLY A 15 -2.03 0.36 9.81
CA GLY A 15 -3.45 0.64 9.99
C GLY A 15 -4.39 -0.55 9.81
N LEU A 16 -3.92 -1.74 9.36
CA LEU A 16 -4.77 -2.94 9.25
C LEU A 16 -5.36 -3.34 10.59
N ASN A 17 -4.55 -3.45 11.64
CA ASN A 17 -5.02 -3.81 12.98
C ASN A 17 -5.95 -2.73 13.56
N ALA A 18 -5.68 -1.45 13.28
CA ALA A 18 -6.56 -0.36 13.66
C ALA A 18 -7.94 -0.48 12.97
N ALA A 19 -7.97 -0.83 11.69
CA ALA A 19 -9.20 -1.05 10.94
C ALA A 19 -9.98 -2.27 11.46
N ILE A 20 -9.29 -3.40 11.70
CA ILE A 20 -9.89 -4.60 12.32
C ILE A 20 -10.53 -4.26 13.68
N ARG A 21 -9.78 -3.55 14.54
CA ARG A 21 -10.29 -3.09 15.83
C ARG A 21 -11.49 -2.15 15.67
N GLY A 22 -11.45 -1.24 14.68
CA GLY A 22 -12.56 -0.34 14.38
C GLY A 22 -13.83 -1.09 14.00
N VAL A 23 -13.71 -2.09 13.13
CA VAL A 23 -14.83 -2.98 12.76
C VAL A 23 -15.38 -3.72 14.00
N ALA A 24 -14.49 -4.34 14.77
CA ALA A 24 -14.91 -5.07 15.97
C ALA A 24 -15.62 -4.16 16.99
N LYS A 25 -15.06 -2.97 17.25
CA LYS A 25 -15.72 -2.00 18.16
C LYS A 25 -17.09 -1.55 17.65
N GLY A 26 -17.20 -1.25 16.34
CA GLY A 26 -18.50 -0.91 15.74
C GLY A 26 -19.51 -2.01 15.90
N LEU A 27 -19.14 -3.25 15.64
CA LEU A 27 -20.02 -4.42 15.80
C LEU A 27 -20.45 -4.62 17.26
N TYR A 28 -19.53 -4.52 18.22
CA TYR A 28 -19.89 -4.62 19.65
C TYR A 28 -20.73 -3.44 20.14
N THR A 29 -20.55 -2.24 19.59
CA THR A 29 -21.38 -1.08 19.93
C THR A 29 -22.81 -1.26 19.44
N GLU A 30 -22.99 -1.79 18.23
CA GLU A 30 -24.30 -1.96 17.59
C GLU A 30 -25.07 -3.18 18.14
N PHE A 31 -24.39 -4.32 18.28
CA PHE A 31 -25.03 -5.59 18.61
C PHE A 31 -24.73 -6.08 20.04
N GLY A 32 -23.86 -5.41 20.78
CA GLY A 32 -23.49 -5.80 22.13
C GLY A 32 -22.95 -7.22 22.22
N LYS A 33 -23.64 -8.08 23.01
CA LYS A 33 -23.29 -9.50 23.16
C LYS A 33 -23.88 -10.39 22.07
N ASP A 34 -24.73 -9.85 21.19
CA ASP A 34 -25.40 -10.60 20.13
C ASP A 34 -24.59 -10.70 18.84
N VAL A 35 -23.26 -10.53 18.92
CA VAL A 35 -22.35 -10.70 17.80
C VAL A 35 -21.19 -11.62 18.15
N GLU A 36 -20.87 -12.53 17.22
CA GLU A 36 -19.66 -13.35 17.21
C GLU A 36 -18.77 -12.90 16.06
N ILE A 37 -17.49 -12.67 16.33
CA ILE A 37 -16.51 -12.26 15.33
C ILE A 37 -15.53 -13.41 15.08
N TYR A 38 -15.44 -13.84 13.83
CA TYR A 38 -14.52 -14.88 13.38
C TYR A 38 -13.35 -14.26 12.65
N GLY A 39 -12.15 -14.34 13.22
CA GLY A 39 -10.90 -13.97 12.56
C GLY A 39 -10.43 -15.09 11.65
N ILE A 40 -10.45 -14.89 10.34
CA ILE A 40 -10.01 -15.86 9.34
C ILE A 40 -8.52 -15.64 9.10
N ARG A 41 -7.71 -16.69 9.31
CA ARG A 41 -6.26 -16.62 9.22
C ARG A 41 -5.77 -16.60 7.78
N ASP A 42 -4.67 -15.92 7.53
CA ASP A 42 -3.97 -15.90 6.24
C ASP A 42 -4.86 -15.54 5.04
N GLY A 43 -5.86 -14.69 5.28
CA GLY A 43 -6.72 -14.14 4.24
C GLY A 43 -7.59 -15.18 3.54
N TYR A 44 -7.68 -15.11 2.21
CA TYR A 44 -8.47 -16.07 1.46
C TYR A 44 -7.99 -17.51 1.59
N LYS A 45 -6.69 -17.74 1.89
CA LYS A 45 -6.20 -19.08 2.15
C LYS A 45 -6.94 -19.73 3.32
N GLY A 46 -7.06 -19.01 4.42
CA GLY A 46 -7.81 -19.52 5.58
C GLY A 46 -9.29 -19.72 5.29
N LEU A 47 -9.91 -18.87 4.48
CA LEU A 47 -11.30 -19.07 4.06
C LEU A 47 -11.46 -20.33 3.16
N ILE A 48 -10.47 -20.63 2.30
CA ILE A 48 -10.45 -21.84 1.45
C ILE A 48 -10.32 -23.11 2.29
N PHE A 49 -9.43 -23.10 3.29
CA PHE A 49 -9.11 -24.30 4.08
C PHE A 49 -9.84 -24.38 5.42
N GLY A 50 -10.67 -23.38 5.77
CA GLY A 50 -11.45 -23.36 7.01
C GLY A 50 -10.60 -23.04 8.26
N GLU A 51 -9.55 -22.23 8.10
CA GLU A 51 -8.66 -21.80 9.20
C GLU A 51 -9.16 -20.49 9.81
N TYR A 52 -9.84 -20.56 10.93
CA TYR A 52 -10.40 -19.41 11.62
C TYR A 52 -10.37 -19.56 13.14
N LYS A 53 -10.50 -18.45 13.86
CA LYS A 53 -10.60 -18.38 15.31
C LYS A 53 -11.81 -17.53 15.68
N LEU A 54 -12.60 -17.99 16.66
CA LEU A 54 -13.58 -17.12 17.32
C LEU A 54 -12.81 -16.10 18.17
N MET A 55 -12.98 -14.83 17.84
CA MET A 55 -12.29 -13.71 18.49
C MET A 55 -13.09 -13.21 19.69
N LYS A 56 -12.38 -12.95 20.77
CA LYS A 56 -12.93 -12.33 21.97
C LYS A 56 -12.68 -10.83 21.98
N PRO A 57 -13.43 -10.02 22.73
CA PRO A 57 -13.16 -8.58 22.85
C PRO A 57 -11.74 -8.23 23.26
N GLU A 58 -11.12 -9.09 24.07
CA GLU A 58 -9.74 -8.93 24.56
C GLU A 58 -8.71 -9.07 23.42
N ASP A 59 -8.98 -9.90 22.39
CA ASP A 59 -8.10 -10.08 21.24
C ASP A 59 -7.95 -8.78 20.43
N PHE A 60 -8.86 -7.83 20.55
CA PHE A 60 -8.81 -6.52 19.89
C PHE A 60 -8.19 -5.43 20.78
N SER A 61 -7.79 -5.77 22.00
CA SER A 61 -7.13 -4.83 22.90
C SER A 61 -5.64 -4.69 22.54
N GLY A 62 -5.10 -3.47 22.66
CA GLY A 62 -3.66 -3.21 22.44
C GLY A 62 -3.18 -3.26 20.98
N ILE A 63 -4.05 -3.60 20.01
CA ILE A 63 -3.61 -3.77 18.61
C ILE A 63 -3.62 -2.47 17.76
N LEU A 64 -4.08 -1.36 18.31
CA LEU A 64 -4.28 -0.11 17.56
C LEU A 64 -3.00 0.42 16.91
N THR A 65 -1.88 0.29 17.62
CA THR A 65 -0.58 0.80 17.19
C THR A 65 0.35 -0.28 16.65
N LEU A 66 -0.14 -1.53 16.57
CA LEU A 66 0.66 -2.62 16.02
C LEU A 66 0.63 -2.60 14.50
N GLY A 67 1.80 -2.68 13.87
CA GLY A 67 1.96 -2.87 12.43
C GLY A 67 1.56 -4.27 11.97
N GLY A 68 1.53 -4.47 10.66
CA GLY A 68 1.12 -5.75 10.07
C GLY A 68 -0.34 -6.08 10.30
N THR A 69 -0.65 -7.37 10.41
CA THR A 69 -2.00 -7.87 10.68
C THR A 69 -2.00 -9.04 11.65
N LEU A 70 -2.82 -8.96 12.71
CA LEU A 70 -2.96 -10.04 13.69
C LEU A 70 -3.58 -11.32 13.09
N LEU A 71 -4.29 -11.19 11.97
CA LEU A 71 -4.93 -12.33 11.30
C LEU A 71 -4.01 -13.06 10.32
N GLY A 72 -2.83 -12.50 10.03
CA GLY A 72 -2.00 -12.97 8.94
C GLY A 72 -2.58 -12.60 7.58
N THR A 73 -1.80 -12.78 6.53
CA THR A 73 -2.22 -12.47 5.17
C THR A 73 -1.56 -13.39 4.15
N SER A 74 -2.22 -13.63 3.03
CA SER A 74 -1.65 -14.34 1.89
C SER A 74 -2.10 -13.73 0.58
N ARG A 75 -1.33 -13.97 -0.47
CA ARG A 75 -1.71 -13.57 -1.84
C ARG A 75 -2.37 -14.73 -2.56
N GLN A 76 -3.63 -14.55 -2.92
CA GLN A 76 -4.37 -15.45 -3.80
C GLN A 76 -4.68 -14.69 -5.10
N PRO A 77 -3.96 -14.94 -6.21
CA PRO A 77 -4.16 -14.19 -7.44
C PRO A 77 -5.57 -14.41 -8.00
N PHE A 78 -6.30 -13.33 -8.30
CA PHE A 78 -7.65 -13.42 -8.86
C PHE A 78 -7.72 -14.24 -10.15
N LYS A 79 -6.67 -14.18 -10.99
CA LYS A 79 -6.60 -14.94 -12.26
C LYS A 79 -6.69 -16.46 -12.07
N THR A 80 -6.21 -16.96 -10.94
CA THR A 80 -6.18 -18.40 -10.64
C THR A 80 -7.21 -18.82 -9.58
N ILE A 81 -8.09 -17.90 -9.17
CA ILE A 81 -9.06 -18.19 -8.09
C ILE A 81 -10.11 -19.23 -8.50
N ARG A 82 -10.49 -19.25 -9.77
CA ARG A 82 -11.43 -20.24 -10.35
C ARG A 82 -10.73 -21.48 -10.91
N VAL A 83 -9.40 -21.52 -10.91
CA VAL A 83 -8.64 -22.66 -11.40
C VAL A 83 -8.58 -23.70 -10.30
N ILE A 84 -9.07 -24.91 -10.61
CA ILE A 84 -8.91 -26.07 -9.74
C ILE A 84 -7.42 -26.43 -9.76
N ASP A 85 -6.81 -26.54 -8.60
CA ASP A 85 -5.39 -26.87 -8.48
C ASP A 85 -5.13 -28.38 -8.66
N GLU A 86 -3.85 -28.77 -8.67
CA GLU A 86 -3.42 -30.16 -8.84
C GLU A 86 -3.98 -31.09 -7.74
N ASN A 87 -4.39 -30.54 -6.60
CA ASN A 87 -5.02 -31.27 -5.49
C ASN A 87 -6.56 -31.29 -5.61
N SER A 88 -7.11 -30.95 -6.76
CA SER A 88 -8.56 -30.91 -7.03
C SER A 88 -9.35 -29.94 -6.12
N VAL A 89 -8.69 -28.88 -5.62
CA VAL A 89 -9.33 -27.88 -4.76
C VAL A 89 -10.06 -26.83 -5.58
N ASP A 90 -11.37 -26.83 -5.52
CA ASP A 90 -12.22 -25.73 -6.00
C ASP A 90 -12.25 -24.63 -4.91
N LYS A 91 -11.42 -23.61 -5.09
CA LYS A 91 -11.24 -22.53 -4.11
C LYS A 91 -12.53 -21.76 -3.85
N VAL A 92 -13.31 -21.47 -4.91
CA VAL A 92 -14.57 -20.70 -4.77
C VAL A 92 -15.61 -21.51 -4.02
N LYS A 93 -15.78 -22.79 -4.39
CA LYS A 93 -16.68 -23.70 -3.69
C LYS A 93 -16.30 -23.83 -2.22
N ASN A 94 -15.02 -24.08 -1.92
CA ASN A 94 -14.56 -24.20 -0.54
C ASN A 94 -14.78 -22.94 0.30
N MET A 95 -14.55 -21.76 -0.27
CA MET A 95 -14.86 -20.50 0.42
C MET A 95 -16.35 -20.39 0.76
N LYS A 96 -17.24 -20.76 -0.17
CA LYS A 96 -18.69 -20.77 0.03
C LYS A 96 -19.10 -21.79 1.10
N ASP A 97 -18.54 -22.98 1.07
CA ASP A 97 -18.84 -24.04 2.01
C ASP A 97 -18.39 -23.69 3.42
N ASN A 98 -17.19 -23.10 3.56
CA ASN A 98 -16.68 -22.63 4.85
C ASN A 98 -17.48 -21.43 5.39
N TYR A 99 -17.88 -20.49 4.53
CA TYR A 99 -18.79 -19.40 4.90
C TYR A 99 -20.09 -19.94 5.50
N LYS A 100 -20.72 -20.93 4.85
CA LYS A 100 -21.94 -21.61 5.33
C LYS A 100 -21.70 -22.41 6.61
N LYS A 101 -20.58 -23.15 6.69
CA LYS A 101 -20.19 -23.93 7.88
C LYS A 101 -20.03 -23.05 9.11
N MET A 102 -19.41 -21.89 8.97
CA MET A 102 -19.28 -20.88 10.02
C MET A 102 -20.62 -20.18 10.31
N LYS A 103 -21.63 -20.36 9.46
CA LYS A 103 -22.94 -19.67 9.52
C LYS A 103 -22.77 -18.14 9.56
N LEU A 104 -21.86 -17.60 8.71
CA LEU A 104 -21.61 -16.17 8.68
C LEU A 104 -22.80 -15.41 8.08
N ASP A 105 -23.18 -14.32 8.72
CA ASP A 105 -24.13 -13.35 8.19
C ASP A 105 -23.43 -12.37 7.23
N CYS A 106 -22.16 -12.09 7.48
CA CYS A 106 -21.36 -11.16 6.68
C CYS A 106 -19.87 -11.50 6.75
N LEU A 107 -19.15 -11.19 5.67
CA LEU A 107 -17.69 -11.30 5.58
C LEU A 107 -17.09 -9.94 5.31
N VAL A 108 -16.27 -9.43 6.23
CA VAL A 108 -15.51 -8.19 6.08
C VAL A 108 -14.12 -8.51 5.59
N ILE A 109 -13.75 -7.93 4.45
CA ILE A 109 -12.50 -8.22 3.75
C ILE A 109 -11.67 -6.95 3.63
N LEU A 110 -10.46 -6.95 4.20
CA LEU A 110 -9.52 -5.84 4.05
C LEU A 110 -8.47 -6.22 3.00
N GLY A 111 -8.37 -5.42 1.93
CA GLY A 111 -7.39 -5.73 0.89
C GLY A 111 -7.34 -4.73 -0.26
N GLY A 112 -6.38 -4.96 -1.16
CA GLY A 112 -6.16 -4.13 -2.35
C GLY A 112 -7.02 -4.55 -3.55
N ASN A 113 -6.71 -4.02 -4.74
CA ASN A 113 -7.45 -4.25 -5.99
C ASN A 113 -7.70 -5.73 -6.31
N GLY A 114 -6.69 -6.59 -6.15
CA GLY A 114 -6.85 -8.03 -6.40
C GLY A 114 -7.83 -8.69 -5.43
N THR A 115 -7.78 -8.29 -4.17
CA THR A 115 -8.69 -8.74 -3.11
C THR A 115 -10.12 -8.27 -3.36
N GLN A 116 -10.29 -7.03 -3.81
CA GLN A 116 -11.60 -6.46 -4.17
C GLN A 116 -12.28 -7.25 -5.29
N LYS A 117 -11.53 -7.67 -6.32
CA LYS A 117 -12.05 -8.51 -7.40
C LYS A 117 -12.57 -9.85 -6.88
N THR A 118 -11.84 -10.48 -5.97
CA THR A 118 -12.28 -11.74 -5.34
C THR A 118 -13.46 -11.49 -4.41
N ALA A 119 -13.51 -10.39 -3.68
CA ALA A 119 -14.66 -10.01 -2.85
C ALA A 119 -15.93 -9.82 -3.71
N ASN A 120 -15.81 -9.13 -4.85
CA ASN A 120 -16.91 -8.99 -5.79
C ASN A 120 -17.37 -10.33 -6.38
N LEU A 121 -16.44 -11.22 -6.72
CA LEU A 121 -16.76 -12.57 -7.14
C LEU A 121 -17.59 -13.31 -6.07
N LEU A 122 -17.19 -13.26 -4.81
CA LEU A 122 -17.94 -13.92 -3.73
C LEU A 122 -19.33 -13.29 -3.54
N ARG A 123 -19.46 -11.98 -3.75
CA ARG A 123 -20.76 -11.31 -3.75
C ARG A 123 -21.66 -11.82 -4.88
N GLU A 124 -21.11 -11.96 -6.09
CA GLU A 124 -21.83 -12.53 -7.25
C GLU A 124 -22.25 -13.99 -7.01
N GLU A 125 -21.46 -14.73 -6.23
CA GLU A 125 -21.77 -16.10 -5.78
C GLU A 125 -22.78 -16.15 -4.60
N GLY A 126 -23.34 -15.00 -4.22
CA GLY A 126 -24.42 -14.89 -3.23
C GLY A 126 -23.99 -14.76 -1.78
N LEU A 127 -22.70 -14.47 -1.50
CA LEU A 127 -22.23 -14.18 -0.15
C LEU A 127 -22.44 -12.70 0.18
N ASN A 128 -22.78 -12.42 1.45
CA ASN A 128 -22.81 -11.05 1.95
C ASN A 128 -21.40 -10.61 2.33
N VAL A 129 -20.84 -9.69 1.56
CA VAL A 129 -19.42 -9.28 1.66
C VAL A 129 -19.30 -7.76 1.73
N ILE A 130 -18.48 -7.27 2.65
CA ILE A 130 -18.08 -5.86 2.76
C ILE A 130 -16.57 -5.79 2.50
N HIS A 131 -16.15 -5.00 1.52
CA HIS A 131 -14.75 -4.78 1.23
C HIS A 131 -14.27 -3.44 1.80
N LEU A 132 -13.20 -3.48 2.58
CA LEU A 132 -12.52 -2.29 3.10
C LEU A 132 -11.22 -2.06 2.29
N PRO A 133 -11.07 -0.88 1.68
CA PRO A 133 -9.97 -0.60 0.78
C PRO A 133 -8.65 -0.45 1.55
N LYS A 134 -7.71 -1.37 1.34
CA LYS A 134 -6.41 -1.42 1.99
C LYS A 134 -5.31 -1.46 0.93
N THR A 135 -4.54 -0.40 0.85
CA THR A 135 -3.27 -0.31 0.10
C THR A 135 -2.55 0.98 0.48
N ILE A 136 -1.24 0.99 0.33
CA ILE A 136 -0.44 2.21 0.46
C ILE A 136 -0.50 3.07 -0.82
N ASP A 137 -0.89 2.48 -1.95
CA ASP A 137 -0.84 3.11 -3.27
C ASP A 137 -1.98 4.10 -3.51
N ASN A 138 -3.06 4.01 -2.74
CA ASN A 138 -4.30 4.79 -2.91
C ASN A 138 -4.93 4.63 -4.31
N ASP A 139 -4.85 3.43 -4.89
CA ASP A 139 -5.22 3.12 -6.27
C ASP A 139 -6.60 2.43 -6.42
N ILE A 140 -7.40 2.38 -5.36
CA ILE A 140 -8.72 1.72 -5.37
C ILE A 140 -9.80 2.72 -5.75
N TRP A 141 -10.51 2.43 -6.83
CA TRP A 141 -11.63 3.24 -7.28
C TRP A 141 -12.79 3.24 -6.29
N GLY A 142 -13.46 4.39 -6.13
CA GLY A 142 -14.65 4.54 -5.28
C GLY A 142 -14.35 4.90 -3.83
N THR A 143 -13.10 5.21 -3.50
CA THR A 143 -12.71 5.75 -2.19
C THR A 143 -11.74 6.90 -2.36
N ASP A 144 -11.79 7.88 -1.46
CA ASP A 144 -10.85 9.00 -1.44
C ASP A 144 -9.51 8.59 -0.85
N VAL A 145 -9.53 7.72 0.16
CA VAL A 145 -8.34 7.30 0.91
C VAL A 145 -8.43 5.81 1.23
N THR A 146 -7.31 5.12 1.08
CA THR A 146 -7.15 3.72 1.48
C THR A 146 -6.45 3.59 2.83
N PHE A 147 -6.78 2.52 3.59
CA PHE A 147 -6.06 2.20 4.82
C PHE A 147 -4.59 1.91 4.52
N GLY A 148 -3.70 2.63 5.17
CA GLY A 148 -2.26 2.53 4.99
C GLY A 148 -1.63 3.69 4.21
N PHE A 149 -2.38 4.40 3.37
CA PHE A 149 -1.85 5.49 2.54
C PHE A 149 -1.20 6.60 3.36
N HIS A 150 -1.91 7.20 4.30
CA HIS A 150 -1.35 8.30 5.11
C HIS A 150 -0.13 7.91 5.94
N SER A 151 -0.14 6.69 6.50
CA SER A 151 1.03 6.19 7.23
C SER A 151 2.24 5.99 6.31
N ALA A 152 2.01 5.52 5.09
CA ALA A 152 3.06 5.39 4.09
C ALA A 152 3.60 6.76 3.63
N VAL A 153 2.73 7.76 3.45
CA VAL A 153 3.14 9.14 3.16
C VAL A 153 4.03 9.69 4.28
N GLU A 154 3.62 9.50 5.54
CA GLU A 154 4.39 9.97 6.70
C GLU A 154 5.79 9.33 6.75
N ILE A 155 5.88 8.01 6.56
CA ILE A 155 7.16 7.30 6.52
C ILE A 155 8.04 7.78 5.38
N ALA A 156 7.48 7.91 4.17
CA ALA A 156 8.24 8.37 3.00
C ALA A 156 8.72 9.82 3.17
N THR A 157 7.89 10.68 3.75
CA THR A 157 8.26 12.07 4.09
C THR A 157 9.42 12.10 5.09
N ASN A 158 9.35 11.31 6.17
CA ASN A 158 10.42 11.24 7.16
C ASN A 158 11.74 10.75 6.55
N VAL A 159 11.70 9.81 5.60
CA VAL A 159 12.90 9.36 4.86
C VAL A 159 13.49 10.50 4.03
N ILE A 160 12.66 11.26 3.32
CA ILE A 160 13.11 12.43 2.54
C ILE A 160 13.74 13.47 3.48
N ASP A 161 13.11 13.78 4.62
CA ASP A 161 13.62 14.71 5.61
C ASP A 161 15.01 14.30 6.15
N CYS A 162 15.19 13.01 6.45
CA CYS A 162 16.50 12.48 6.86
C CYS A 162 17.60 12.69 5.82
N ILE A 163 17.24 12.67 4.53
CA ILE A 163 18.19 12.85 3.43
C ILE A 163 18.65 14.31 3.28
N HIS A 164 17.83 15.29 3.65
CA HIS A 164 18.16 16.72 3.54
C HIS A 164 19.50 17.08 4.20
N THR A 165 19.76 16.55 5.38
CA THR A 165 20.98 16.84 6.14
C THR A 165 22.24 16.36 5.42
N THR A 166 22.22 15.11 4.94
CA THR A 166 23.35 14.55 4.20
C THR A 166 23.47 15.17 2.80
N ALA A 167 22.34 15.48 2.14
CA ALA A 167 22.34 16.17 0.86
C ALA A 167 23.00 17.55 0.96
N THR A 168 22.67 18.31 1.98
CA THR A 168 23.26 19.62 2.27
C THR A 168 24.76 19.51 2.54
N SER A 169 25.18 18.57 3.40
CA SER A 169 26.58 18.39 3.80
C SER A 169 27.48 18.00 2.63
N HIS A 170 26.99 17.18 1.72
CA HIS A 170 27.78 16.65 0.61
C HIS A 170 27.61 17.41 -0.72
N GLY A 171 26.63 18.31 -0.83
CA GLY A 171 26.32 19.02 -2.07
C GLY A 171 25.99 18.08 -3.23
N ARG A 172 25.14 17.07 -2.97
CA ARG A 172 24.82 16.00 -3.92
C ARG A 172 23.39 16.06 -4.39
N VAL A 173 23.11 15.41 -5.51
CA VAL A 173 21.77 15.09 -5.95
C VAL A 173 21.40 13.72 -5.40
N PHE A 174 20.28 13.65 -4.67
CA PHE A 174 19.71 12.41 -4.16
C PHE A 174 18.46 12.04 -4.92
N ILE A 175 18.31 10.76 -5.23
CA ILE A 175 17.13 10.19 -5.84
C ILE A 175 16.51 9.25 -4.83
N VAL A 176 15.27 9.53 -4.42
CA VAL A 176 14.48 8.71 -3.51
C VAL A 176 13.40 8.01 -4.32
N GLU A 177 13.51 6.69 -4.42
CA GLU A 177 12.46 5.90 -5.04
C GLU A 177 11.35 5.64 -4.02
N VAL A 178 10.12 5.91 -4.43
CA VAL A 178 8.93 5.74 -3.61
C VAL A 178 8.01 4.72 -4.27
N MET A 179 7.53 3.76 -3.50
CA MET A 179 6.54 2.77 -3.94
C MET A 179 5.25 3.45 -4.38
N GLY A 180 4.36 2.73 -5.04
CA GLY A 180 3.07 3.21 -5.53
C GLY A 180 2.57 2.42 -6.74
N HIS A 181 3.28 1.35 -7.10
CA HIS A 181 2.97 0.47 -8.22
C HIS A 181 2.82 1.26 -9.54
N LYS A 182 1.58 1.54 -9.97
CA LYS A 182 1.30 2.22 -11.26
C LYS A 182 0.75 3.63 -11.08
N VAL A 183 0.65 4.12 -9.88
CA VAL A 183 0.10 5.43 -9.54
C VAL A 183 1.09 6.23 -8.71
N GLY A 184 1.05 7.54 -8.85
CA GLY A 184 2.01 8.46 -8.24
C GLY A 184 1.54 9.11 -6.94
N TRP A 185 0.38 8.75 -6.39
CA TRP A 185 -0.22 9.41 -5.23
C TRP A 185 0.71 9.49 -4.02
N LEU A 186 1.36 8.35 -3.69
CA LEU A 186 2.28 8.28 -2.56
C LEU A 186 3.51 9.15 -2.79
N THR A 187 4.10 9.06 -3.98
CA THR A 187 5.28 9.86 -4.36
C THR A 187 4.99 11.35 -4.41
N LEU A 188 3.84 11.72 -4.96
CA LEU A 188 3.41 13.13 -5.02
C LEU A 188 3.25 13.70 -3.62
N SER A 189 2.49 13.02 -2.76
CA SER A 189 2.21 13.50 -1.41
C SER A 189 3.47 13.57 -0.55
N ALA A 190 4.30 12.52 -0.58
CA ALA A 190 5.55 12.49 0.19
C ALA A 190 6.60 13.45 -0.37
N GLY A 191 6.69 13.60 -1.70
CA GLY A 191 7.62 14.52 -2.34
C GLY A 191 7.30 15.98 -2.03
N ILE A 192 6.02 16.36 -2.05
CA ILE A 192 5.59 17.72 -1.65
C ILE A 192 5.85 17.94 -0.16
N ALA A 193 5.43 17.01 0.69
CA ALA A 193 5.56 17.14 2.14
C ALA A 193 7.02 17.16 2.61
N GLY A 194 7.89 16.36 1.98
CA GLY A 194 9.32 16.28 2.27
C GLY A 194 10.18 17.29 1.50
N GLY A 195 9.57 18.21 0.71
CA GLY A 195 10.29 19.26 0.02
C GLY A 195 11.22 18.77 -1.10
N ALA A 196 10.82 17.74 -1.84
CA ALA A 196 11.57 17.28 -3.01
C ALA A 196 11.56 18.35 -4.11
N ASP A 197 12.70 18.56 -4.74
CA ASP A 197 12.89 19.59 -5.77
C ASP A 197 12.31 19.17 -7.13
N VAL A 198 12.24 17.87 -7.39
CA VAL A 198 11.65 17.28 -8.59
C VAL A 198 10.86 16.05 -8.17
N ILE A 199 9.66 15.89 -8.72
CA ILE A 199 8.80 14.73 -8.48
C ILE A 199 8.47 14.10 -9.83
N LEU A 200 8.77 12.79 -9.98
CA LEU A 200 8.53 12.04 -11.20
C LEU A 200 7.43 10.99 -10.95
N LEU A 201 6.35 11.07 -11.73
CA LEU A 201 5.14 10.27 -11.56
C LEU A 201 4.90 9.33 -12.75
N PRO A 202 4.24 8.18 -12.54
CA PRO A 202 3.90 7.26 -13.63
C PRO A 202 2.93 7.86 -14.65
N GLU A 203 2.06 8.75 -14.23
CA GLU A 203 1.02 9.38 -15.04
C GLU A 203 1.57 10.40 -16.02
N ILE A 204 2.74 10.97 -15.70
CA ILE A 204 3.37 12.02 -16.50
C ILE A 204 4.75 11.53 -16.97
N PRO A 205 4.88 11.01 -18.20
CA PRO A 205 6.18 10.59 -18.74
C PRO A 205 7.19 11.73 -18.70
N TYR A 206 8.30 11.51 -18.00
CA TYR A 206 9.31 12.54 -17.82
C TYR A 206 10.27 12.65 -19.01
N ASP A 207 10.80 13.85 -19.17
CA ASP A 207 11.83 14.20 -20.15
C ASP A 207 13.14 14.42 -19.38
N ILE A 208 14.14 13.59 -19.64
CA ILE A 208 15.41 13.64 -18.92
C ILE A 208 16.15 14.96 -19.09
N ASP A 209 16.04 15.57 -20.27
CA ASP A 209 16.72 16.85 -20.55
C ASP A 209 16.07 17.98 -19.75
N LYS A 210 14.74 17.93 -19.55
CA LYS A 210 14.04 18.91 -18.71
C LYS A 210 14.39 18.75 -17.23
N VAL A 211 14.51 17.50 -16.74
CA VAL A 211 14.99 17.24 -15.38
C VAL A 211 16.42 17.76 -15.22
N ALA A 212 17.29 17.47 -16.19
CA ALA A 212 18.66 17.96 -16.23
C ALA A 212 18.75 19.48 -16.18
N LYS A 213 17.93 20.13 -17.00
CA LYS A 213 17.86 21.60 -17.04
C LYS A 213 17.43 22.17 -15.68
N CYS A 214 16.37 21.62 -15.07
CA CYS A 214 15.89 22.07 -13.77
C CYS A 214 17.00 22.00 -12.70
N LEU A 215 17.75 20.89 -12.64
CA LEU A 215 18.83 20.74 -11.67
C LEU A 215 19.99 21.68 -11.95
N ASN A 216 20.35 21.91 -13.23
CA ASN A 216 21.38 22.87 -13.61
C ASN A 216 20.99 24.31 -13.27
N ASP A 217 19.72 24.67 -13.48
CA ASP A 217 19.23 26.02 -13.14
C ASP A 217 19.26 26.24 -11.62
N ARG A 218 18.99 25.22 -10.82
CA ARG A 218 19.13 25.25 -9.36
C ARG A 218 20.59 25.47 -8.95
N ILE A 219 21.55 24.75 -9.56
CA ILE A 219 22.97 24.93 -9.31
C ILE A 219 23.41 26.36 -9.64
N LYS A 220 23.00 26.89 -10.79
CA LYS A 220 23.26 28.29 -11.18
C LYS A 220 22.68 29.30 -10.20
N ALA A 221 21.53 28.98 -9.59
CA ALA A 221 20.90 29.77 -8.53
C ALA A 221 21.57 29.60 -7.16
N GLY A 222 22.72 28.92 -7.07
CA GLY A 222 23.51 28.73 -5.85
C GLY A 222 23.00 27.63 -4.92
N LYS A 223 22.06 26.79 -5.34
CA LYS A 223 21.63 25.64 -4.55
C LYS A 223 22.65 24.52 -4.65
N LYS A 224 23.15 24.07 -3.47
CA LYS A 224 24.25 23.10 -3.39
C LYS A 224 23.82 21.65 -3.59
N PHE A 225 22.54 21.31 -3.35
CA PHE A 225 21.99 19.96 -3.45
C PHE A 225 20.62 19.96 -4.10
N SER A 226 20.14 18.79 -4.50
CA SER A 226 18.76 18.58 -4.93
C SER A 226 18.27 17.18 -4.53
N ILE A 227 16.99 17.07 -4.24
CA ILE A 227 16.31 15.82 -3.93
C ILE A 227 15.23 15.56 -4.96
N LEU A 228 15.29 14.39 -5.59
CA LEU A 228 14.29 13.92 -6.53
C LEU A 228 13.47 12.79 -5.88
N ALA A 229 12.15 12.94 -5.83
CA ALA A 229 11.24 11.85 -5.49
C ALA A 229 10.76 11.19 -6.78
N VAL A 230 11.00 9.89 -6.92
CA VAL A 230 10.69 9.15 -8.14
C VAL A 230 9.79 7.98 -7.80
N ALA A 231 8.59 7.93 -8.43
CA ALA A 231 7.73 6.77 -8.27
C ALA A 231 8.33 5.54 -8.95
N GLU A 232 8.18 4.36 -8.34
CA GLU A 232 8.68 3.08 -8.92
C GLU A 232 8.09 2.78 -10.30
N GLY A 233 6.92 3.32 -10.58
CA GLY A 233 6.23 3.21 -11.87
C GLY A 233 6.55 4.33 -12.86
N ALA A 234 7.39 5.32 -12.51
CA ALA A 234 7.72 6.43 -13.41
C ALA A 234 8.41 5.92 -14.68
N ILE A 235 8.07 6.54 -15.81
CA ILE A 235 8.58 6.19 -17.13
C ILE A 235 9.06 7.44 -17.86
N SER A 236 10.12 7.29 -18.68
CA SER A 236 10.54 8.37 -19.55
C SER A 236 9.63 8.48 -20.80
N LYS A 237 9.74 9.58 -21.53
CA LYS A 237 9.04 9.74 -22.80
C LYS A 237 9.40 8.69 -23.83
N GLU A 238 10.67 8.28 -23.87
CA GLU A 238 11.17 7.22 -24.74
C GLU A 238 10.55 5.87 -24.36
N GLU A 239 10.50 5.56 -23.06
CA GLU A 239 9.83 4.35 -22.58
C GLU A 239 8.31 4.39 -22.81
N ALA A 240 7.68 5.57 -22.76
CA ALA A 240 6.24 5.72 -23.02
C ALA A 240 5.89 5.43 -24.49
N ALA A 241 6.82 5.68 -25.42
CA ALA A 241 6.64 5.36 -26.84
C ALA A 241 6.73 3.86 -27.15
N LEU A 242 7.29 3.04 -26.24
CA LEU A 242 7.40 1.60 -26.39
C LEU A 242 6.10 0.87 -25.98
N THR A 243 5.82 -0.25 -26.65
CA THR A 243 4.77 -1.14 -26.20
C THR A 243 5.10 -1.74 -24.83
N LYS A 244 4.08 -2.17 -24.09
CA LYS A 244 4.27 -2.79 -22.77
C LYS A 244 5.23 -3.99 -22.80
N LYS A 245 5.21 -4.77 -23.90
CA LYS A 245 6.06 -5.95 -24.07
C LYS A 245 7.52 -5.55 -24.31
N GLU A 246 7.76 -4.58 -25.16
CA GLU A 246 9.09 -4.04 -25.45
C GLU A 246 9.71 -3.38 -24.23
N ARG A 247 8.92 -2.58 -23.50
CA ARG A 247 9.35 -1.97 -22.24
C ARG A 247 9.77 -3.01 -21.20
N LYS A 248 8.99 -4.08 -21.06
CA LYS A 248 9.35 -5.17 -20.15
C LYS A 248 10.67 -5.82 -20.56
N LYS A 249 10.85 -6.13 -21.86
CA LYS A 249 12.08 -6.71 -22.39
C LYS A 249 13.29 -5.76 -22.24
N ALA A 250 13.09 -4.46 -22.48
CA ALA A 250 14.14 -3.47 -22.27
C ALA A 250 14.58 -3.41 -20.80
N ARG A 251 13.63 -3.48 -19.87
CA ARG A 251 13.90 -3.47 -18.41
C ARG A 251 14.55 -4.75 -17.90
N GLU A 252 14.27 -5.91 -18.49
CA GLU A 252 14.91 -7.18 -18.14
C GLU A 252 16.41 -7.20 -18.42
N ASN A 253 16.86 -6.41 -19.37
CA ASN A 253 18.28 -6.28 -19.73
C ASN A 253 19.07 -5.34 -18.79
N PHE A 254 18.43 -4.65 -17.87
CA PHE A 254 19.11 -3.84 -16.87
C PHE A 254 19.25 -4.65 -15.57
N PRO A 255 20.48 -4.82 -15.04
CA PRO A 255 20.76 -5.66 -13.86
C PRO A 255 20.21 -5.10 -12.53
N THR A 256 19.50 -4.00 -12.58
CA THR A 256 18.98 -3.29 -11.40
C THR A 256 17.60 -2.70 -11.69
N PRO A 257 16.71 -2.53 -10.66
CA PRO A 257 15.36 -1.99 -10.86
C PRO A 257 15.40 -0.66 -11.61
N PRO A 258 14.55 -0.48 -12.64
CA PRO A 258 14.67 0.64 -13.59
C PRO A 258 14.45 2.03 -12.99
N SER A 259 13.73 2.10 -11.85
CA SER A 259 13.41 3.35 -11.21
C SER A 259 14.59 4.00 -10.48
N CYS A 260 15.39 3.22 -9.75
CA CYS A 260 16.60 3.72 -9.08
C CYS A 260 17.83 3.68 -9.98
N THR A 261 17.77 2.91 -11.03
CA THR A 261 18.92 2.58 -11.88
C THR A 261 18.74 2.97 -13.34
N ALA A 262 17.73 3.74 -13.69
CA ALA A 262 17.94 4.76 -14.72
C ALA A 262 19.13 5.59 -14.22
N SER A 263 20.16 4.83 -14.08
CA SER A 263 21.46 5.06 -13.46
C SER A 263 22.04 6.38 -13.90
N PRO A 264 22.91 6.94 -13.10
CA PRO A 264 23.86 7.94 -13.54
C PRO A 264 24.59 7.61 -14.86
N ARG A 265 24.53 6.38 -15.36
CA ARG A 265 25.12 5.95 -16.65
C ARG A 265 24.24 6.23 -17.88
N SER A 266 22.94 6.35 -17.76
CA SER A 266 22.03 6.79 -18.84
C SER A 266 21.80 8.31 -18.81
N TRP A 267 22.19 8.96 -17.73
CA TRP A 267 22.17 10.41 -17.63
C TRP A 267 23.39 10.95 -18.38
N PRO A 268 23.24 11.98 -19.23
CA PRO A 268 24.34 12.47 -20.06
C PRO A 268 25.58 12.74 -19.22
N ALA A 269 26.77 12.36 -19.72
CA ALA A 269 28.07 12.55 -19.07
C ALA A 269 28.41 14.00 -18.66
N ARG A 270 27.50 14.95 -18.91
CA ARG A 270 27.55 16.35 -18.48
C ARG A 270 27.23 16.55 -16.99
N TRP A 271 26.82 15.50 -16.29
CA TRP A 271 26.56 15.53 -14.85
C TRP A 271 27.82 15.13 -14.09
N THR A 272 28.81 15.97 -14.14
CA THR A 272 30.04 15.81 -13.35
C THR A 272 29.91 16.17 -11.90
N THR A 273 28.69 16.25 -11.35
CA THR A 273 28.46 16.38 -9.92
C THR A 273 28.31 15.00 -9.28
N ARG A 274 29.23 14.70 -8.42
CA ARG A 274 29.49 13.45 -7.69
C ARG A 274 28.22 12.76 -7.20
N SER A 275 28.02 11.54 -7.70
CA SER A 275 27.22 10.44 -7.16
C SER A 275 25.79 10.77 -6.70
N ALA A 276 24.82 10.39 -7.55
CA ALA A 276 23.46 10.13 -7.11
C ALA A 276 23.45 8.88 -6.22
N SER A 277 22.90 8.97 -5.04
CA SER A 277 22.61 7.82 -4.18
C SER A 277 21.11 7.55 -4.26
N ALA A 278 20.74 6.36 -4.71
CA ALA A 278 19.33 5.92 -4.66
C ALA A 278 19.07 5.28 -3.29
N CYS A 279 18.03 5.71 -2.63
CA CYS A 279 17.56 5.10 -1.39
C CYS A 279 16.13 4.63 -1.60
N PRO A 280 15.85 3.31 -1.59
CA PRO A 280 14.48 2.82 -1.68
C PRO A 280 13.73 3.10 -0.37
N ALA A 281 12.66 3.88 -0.44
CA ALA A 281 11.72 4.02 0.65
C ALA A 281 10.78 2.81 0.65
N THR A 282 11.15 1.74 1.32
CA THR A 282 10.31 0.57 1.49
C THR A 282 9.34 0.82 2.63
N SER A 283 8.07 0.99 2.32
CA SER A 283 6.98 1.02 3.28
C SER A 283 6.32 -0.34 3.41
N SER A 284 7.08 -1.41 3.58
CA SER A 284 6.49 -2.67 4.02
C SER A 284 6.08 -2.54 5.49
N GLY A 285 4.86 -2.91 5.80
CA GLY A 285 4.24 -2.74 7.11
C GLY A 285 4.83 -3.56 8.24
N ALA A 286 6.08 -3.93 8.16
CA ALA A 286 6.80 -4.59 9.23
C ALA A 286 7.75 -3.61 9.90
N ALA A 287 7.78 -3.68 11.21
CA ALA A 287 8.77 -3.08 12.08
C ALA A 287 10.17 -3.10 11.48
N ALA A 288 10.92 -2.03 11.75
CA ALA A 288 12.35 -1.85 11.56
C ALA A 288 12.93 -2.39 10.24
N PRO A 289 13.62 -1.57 9.46
CA PRO A 289 14.32 -2.06 8.28
C PRO A 289 15.32 -3.14 8.67
N ALA A 290 15.21 -4.30 8.05
CA ALA A 290 16.27 -5.30 8.11
C ALA A 290 17.56 -4.63 7.60
N PRO A 291 18.72 -4.86 8.25
CA PRO A 291 19.97 -4.26 7.83
C PRO A 291 20.45 -4.95 6.55
N THR A 292 20.11 -4.39 5.41
CA THR A 292 20.75 -4.73 4.16
C THR A 292 21.49 -3.53 3.64
N THR A 293 22.79 -3.57 3.92
CA THR A 293 23.88 -2.87 3.25
C THR A 293 23.87 -1.33 3.22
N GLY A 294 24.52 -0.76 4.21
CA GLY A 294 25.46 0.32 3.99
C GLY A 294 24.94 1.68 3.56
N CYS A 295 23.99 2.25 4.28
CA CYS A 295 23.88 3.70 4.40
C CYS A 295 23.42 4.03 5.80
N CYS A 296 24.21 4.84 6.50
CA CYS A 296 24.11 5.25 7.88
C CYS A 296 22.68 5.46 8.37
N ALA A 297 22.21 4.57 9.23
CA ALA A 297 21.05 4.84 10.06
C ALA A 297 21.54 5.64 11.30
N PRO A 298 21.01 6.84 11.57
CA PRO A 298 21.13 7.40 12.91
C PRO A 298 20.19 6.61 13.84
N ALA A 299 20.66 6.34 15.03
CA ALA A 299 19.97 5.65 16.10
C ALA A 299 18.58 6.26 16.34
N TRP A 300 17.54 5.45 16.27
CA TRP A 300 16.17 5.83 16.61
C TRP A 300 16.01 5.82 18.13
N GLY A 301 15.92 7.02 18.71
CA GLY A 301 15.32 7.18 20.02
C GLY A 301 13.79 7.11 19.94
N PRO A 302 13.08 6.77 21.03
CA PRO A 302 11.62 6.73 21.04
C PRO A 302 11.05 8.12 20.74
N PRO A 303 9.89 8.21 20.04
CA PRO A 303 9.27 9.50 19.74
C PRO A 303 8.89 10.23 21.02
N PRO A 304 8.96 11.58 21.04
CA PRO A 304 8.64 12.36 22.22
C PRO A 304 7.17 12.17 22.64
N PRO A 305 6.87 12.12 23.94
CA PRO A 305 5.50 12.02 24.43
C PRO A 305 4.78 13.35 24.16
N GLY A 306 3.75 13.36 23.33
CA GLY A 306 2.92 14.55 23.13
C GLY A 306 2.07 14.66 21.87
N SER A 307 2.18 13.75 20.89
CA SER A 307 1.44 13.87 19.62
C SER A 307 0.09 13.12 19.57
N SER A 308 -0.66 13.07 20.66
CA SER A 308 -1.92 12.28 20.78
C SER A 308 -3.19 13.03 20.41
N LYS A 309 -3.23 13.80 19.32
CA LYS A 309 -4.49 14.32 18.78
C LYS A 309 -4.58 14.13 17.25
N ARG A 310 -4.56 12.87 16.80
CA ARG A 310 -5.02 12.55 15.44
C ARG A 310 -6.33 11.77 15.54
N ARG A 311 -7.39 12.35 15.00
CA ARG A 311 -8.70 11.68 14.85
C ARG A 311 -8.52 10.48 13.91
N ASN A 312 -8.71 9.27 14.43
CA ASN A 312 -8.62 8.03 13.68
C ASN A 312 -9.68 7.98 12.57
N SER A 313 -9.26 8.07 11.32
CA SER A 313 -10.12 7.84 10.15
C SER A 313 -10.74 6.42 10.16
N ALA A 314 -10.09 5.45 10.79
CA ALA A 314 -10.60 4.09 10.96
C ALA A 314 -11.94 4.02 11.72
N SER A 315 -12.20 4.92 12.68
CA SER A 315 -13.46 4.93 13.44
C SER A 315 -14.66 5.41 12.60
N TRP A 316 -14.42 6.26 11.60
CA TRP A 316 -15.45 6.77 10.69
C TRP A 316 -15.96 5.69 9.72
N TRP A 317 -15.06 4.90 9.18
CA TRP A 317 -15.39 3.82 8.25
C TRP A 317 -16.07 2.64 8.95
N ALA A 318 -15.66 2.33 10.18
CA ALA A 318 -16.31 1.31 10.99
C ALA A 318 -17.76 1.71 11.35
N TRP A 319 -18.00 3.00 11.64
CA TRP A 319 -19.34 3.53 11.89
C TRP A 319 -20.20 3.48 10.63
N TRP A 320 -19.63 3.86 9.46
CA TRP A 320 -20.35 3.79 8.20
C TRP A 320 -20.66 2.35 7.77
N ALA A 321 -19.75 1.40 7.95
CA ALA A 321 -19.98 -0.01 7.67
C ALA A 321 -21.02 -0.65 8.60
N ALA A 322 -21.12 -0.18 9.85
CA ALA A 322 -22.11 -0.65 10.81
C ALA A 322 -23.50 -0.02 10.62
N SER A 323 -23.58 1.20 10.08
CA SER A 323 -24.82 1.95 9.87
C SER A 323 -25.40 1.83 8.45
N ALA A 324 -24.68 1.22 7.50
CA ALA A 324 -25.17 1.02 6.16
C ALA A 324 -26.30 -0.02 6.13
N SER A 325 -27.53 0.43 5.94
CA SER A 325 -28.66 -0.40 5.50
C SER A 325 -28.24 -1.20 4.25
N PRO A 326 -28.82 -2.39 3.99
CA PRO A 326 -28.48 -3.19 2.83
C PRO A 326 -28.98 -2.52 1.54
N SER A 327 -28.32 -1.47 1.10
CA SER A 327 -28.50 -0.96 -0.26
C SER A 327 -27.58 -1.73 -1.21
N PRO A 328 -28.05 -2.07 -2.41
CA PRO A 328 -27.25 -2.83 -3.36
C PRO A 328 -26.01 -2.03 -3.73
N TRP A 329 -24.85 -2.52 -3.34
CA TRP A 329 -23.57 -1.94 -3.71
C TRP A 329 -23.44 -1.90 -5.22
N VAL A 330 -23.36 -0.69 -5.75
CA VAL A 330 -23.07 -0.47 -7.16
C VAL A 330 -21.72 -1.09 -7.47
N THR A 331 -21.70 -2.06 -8.37
CA THR A 331 -20.47 -2.65 -8.90
C THR A 331 -19.75 -1.61 -9.73
N TRP A 332 -18.69 -1.04 -9.20
CA TRP A 332 -17.78 -0.21 -9.96
C TRP A 332 -16.79 -1.12 -10.70
N PRO A 333 -16.52 -0.88 -11.98
CA PRO A 333 -15.48 -1.62 -12.69
C PRO A 333 -14.15 -1.44 -11.99
N ALA A 334 -13.34 -2.50 -11.96
CA ALA A 334 -12.02 -2.51 -11.32
C ALA A 334 -11.02 -1.71 -12.17
N SER A 335 -11.17 -0.40 -12.20
CA SER A 335 -10.20 0.53 -12.77
C SER A 335 -9.30 1.06 -11.64
N SER A 336 -8.03 1.22 -11.93
CA SER A 336 -7.10 1.89 -11.02
C SER A 336 -7.40 3.39 -11.00
N ARG A 337 -7.24 4.00 -9.85
CA ARG A 337 -7.38 5.45 -9.68
C ARG A 337 -6.08 6.11 -10.13
N ALA A 338 -6.14 6.95 -11.16
CA ALA A 338 -5.00 7.75 -11.61
C ALA A 338 -4.80 8.98 -10.72
N CYS A 339 -3.56 9.46 -10.66
CA CYS A 339 -3.23 10.76 -10.08
C CYS A 339 -3.69 11.89 -11.03
N PRO A 340 -4.24 13.01 -10.56
CA PRO A 340 -4.68 14.12 -11.38
C PRO A 340 -3.55 14.78 -12.18
#